data_ce8d66ffa3b5774cd417b6b40cf0cf06
#
_entry.id   ce8d66ffa3b5774cd417b6b40cf0cf06
#
_cell.length_a   1.000
_cell.length_b   1.000
_cell.length_c   1.000
_cell.angle_alpha   90.00
_cell.angle_beta   90.00
_cell.angle_gamma   90.00
#
_symmetry.space_group_name_H-M   'P 1'
#
loop_
_entity.id
_entity.type
_entity.pdbx_description
1 polymer ?
#
loop_
_entity_poly.entity_id
_entity_poly.type
_entity_poly.pdbx_seq_one_letter_code
_entity_poly.pdbx_strand_id
1 'polypeptide(L)'
;MSKQGVSRRSFVKGAGAAAVGGAIAAAPAMADGAKTVSFSFVDTVQWDEEYDVVVVGYGGAGAVSAITAAENGAKVLLTEKAPDGDQGGNTRYCEQYFNIPNTYEDGVAYFSAFAKGFDTADEAVIDYMAKGAVGVGDWLLAHGATTFS
;
A
#
# COMPACT_ATOMS: atom_id res chain seq x y z
N MET A 1 27.41 -24.63 7.90
CA MET A 1 26.60 -24.58 6.68
C MET A 1 25.45 -23.59 6.91
N SER A 2 25.59 -22.38 6.40
CA SER A 2 24.60 -21.29 6.54
C SER A 2 23.46 -21.56 5.56
N LYS A 3 22.24 -21.69 6.08
CA LYS A 3 21.02 -21.78 5.24
C LYS A 3 20.72 -20.37 4.73
N GLN A 4 21.06 -20.07 3.49
CA GLN A 4 20.57 -18.86 2.83
C GLN A 4 19.07 -18.98 2.60
N GLY A 5 18.30 -18.22 3.36
CA GLY A 5 16.85 -18.11 3.18
C GLY A 5 16.55 -17.32 1.88
N VAL A 6 15.66 -17.86 1.06
CA VAL A 6 15.17 -17.17 -0.15
C VAL A 6 14.32 -15.97 0.28
N SER A 7 14.66 -14.76 -0.18
CA SER A 7 13.87 -13.56 0.14
C SER A 7 12.50 -13.61 -0.54
N ARG A 8 11.48 -12.98 0.07
CA ARG A 8 10.12 -12.88 -0.51
C ARG A 8 10.14 -12.30 -1.93
N ARG A 9 11.01 -11.33 -2.18
CA ARG A 9 11.18 -10.69 -3.49
C ARG A 9 11.79 -11.65 -4.52
N SER A 10 12.72 -12.51 -4.11
CA SER A 10 13.32 -13.53 -4.97
C SER A 10 12.33 -14.66 -5.25
N PHE A 11 11.48 -15.01 -4.28
CA PHE A 11 10.42 -15.99 -4.46
C PHE A 11 9.38 -15.52 -5.49
N VAL A 12 8.89 -14.28 -5.37
CA VAL A 12 7.90 -13.71 -6.33
C VAL A 12 8.50 -13.63 -7.74
N LYS A 13 9.76 -13.20 -7.88
CA LYS A 13 10.44 -13.19 -9.19
C LYS A 13 10.63 -14.59 -9.76
N GLY A 14 10.96 -15.59 -8.93
CA GLY A 14 11.12 -16.99 -9.34
C GLY A 14 9.80 -17.66 -9.72
N ALA A 15 8.72 -17.41 -8.97
CA ALA A 15 7.40 -17.94 -9.25
C ALA A 15 6.81 -17.35 -10.56
N GLY A 16 7.03 -16.06 -10.80
CA GLY A 16 6.60 -15.41 -12.04
C GLY A 16 7.32 -15.98 -13.26
N ALA A 17 8.64 -16.24 -13.16
CA ALA A 17 9.42 -16.85 -14.25
C ALA A 17 9.05 -18.31 -14.52
N ALA A 18 8.71 -19.08 -13.47
CA ALA A 18 8.29 -20.48 -13.63
C ALA A 18 6.90 -20.62 -14.26
N ALA A 19 5.98 -19.70 -13.98
CA ALA A 19 4.64 -19.70 -14.56
C ALA A 19 4.65 -19.34 -16.07
N VAL A 20 5.64 -18.56 -16.51
CA VAL A 20 5.80 -18.19 -17.94
C VAL A 20 6.69 -19.19 -18.69
N GLY A 21 7.61 -19.87 -17.99
CA GLY A 21 8.58 -20.79 -18.61
C GLY A 21 8.09 -22.23 -18.82
N GLY A 22 7.02 -22.65 -18.17
CA GLY A 22 6.56 -24.05 -18.18
C GLY A 22 5.71 -24.47 -19.37
N ALA A 23 5.29 -23.54 -20.23
CA ALA A 23 4.37 -23.84 -21.34
C ALA A 23 4.97 -23.73 -22.76
N ILE A 24 6.28 -23.49 -22.91
CA ILE A 24 6.86 -23.20 -24.24
C ILE A 24 7.96 -24.20 -24.67
N ALA A 25 7.97 -25.42 -24.14
CA ALA A 25 8.96 -26.41 -24.55
C ALA A 25 8.31 -27.63 -25.22
N ALA A 26 7.50 -27.46 -26.23
CA ALA A 26 7.27 -28.48 -27.30
C ALA A 26 6.28 -27.94 -28.35
N ALA A 27 6.72 -27.10 -29.27
CA ALA A 27 6.05 -26.98 -30.54
C ALA A 27 7.12 -26.77 -31.64
N PRO A 28 7.11 -27.56 -32.74
CA PRO A 28 8.02 -27.35 -33.84
C PRO A 28 7.67 -26.03 -34.55
N ALA A 29 8.74 -25.38 -35.03
CA ALA A 29 8.62 -24.19 -35.84
C ALA A 29 7.77 -24.47 -37.08
N MET A 30 6.58 -23.91 -37.13
CA MET A 30 5.74 -23.82 -38.30
C MET A 30 5.14 -22.43 -38.41
N ALA A 31 5.55 -21.78 -39.51
CA ALA A 31 4.79 -20.78 -40.26
C ALA A 31 4.40 -19.45 -39.59
N ASP A 32 5.06 -18.44 -40.09
CA ASP A 32 4.55 -17.14 -40.56
C ASP A 32 3.06 -16.87 -40.29
N GLY A 33 2.78 -15.84 -39.45
CA GLY A 33 1.48 -15.18 -39.42
C GLY A 33 0.49 -15.54 -38.30
N ALA A 34 0.83 -16.38 -37.35
CA ALA A 34 -0.06 -16.61 -36.21
C ALA A 34 0.01 -15.41 -35.23
N LYS A 35 -1.01 -14.56 -35.26
CA LYS A 35 -1.26 -13.60 -34.18
C LYS A 35 -1.40 -14.37 -32.87
N THR A 36 -0.42 -14.24 -31.99
CA THR A 36 -0.50 -14.78 -30.64
C THR A 36 -1.62 -14.02 -29.94
N VAL A 37 -2.78 -14.62 -29.82
CA VAL A 37 -3.86 -14.08 -29.00
C VAL A 37 -3.43 -14.33 -27.55
N SER A 38 -2.90 -13.31 -26.90
CA SER A 38 -2.64 -13.36 -25.47
C SER A 38 -3.99 -13.33 -24.77
N PHE A 39 -4.43 -14.48 -24.27
CA PHE A 39 -5.64 -14.59 -23.48
C PHE A 39 -5.31 -14.18 -22.04
N SER A 40 -5.89 -13.10 -21.56
CA SER A 40 -5.77 -12.68 -20.15
C SER A 40 -6.91 -13.28 -19.35
N PHE A 41 -6.62 -13.76 -18.13
CA PHE A 41 -7.67 -14.19 -17.19
C PHE A 41 -8.71 -13.10 -16.95
N VAL A 42 -8.27 -11.84 -16.95
CA VAL A 42 -9.13 -10.66 -16.79
C VAL A 42 -10.25 -10.60 -17.85
N ASP A 43 -9.97 -11.06 -19.08
CA ASP A 43 -10.95 -11.05 -20.18
C ASP A 43 -12.08 -12.08 -20.00
N THR A 44 -11.94 -13.00 -19.02
CA THR A 44 -12.93 -14.04 -18.71
C THR A 44 -13.80 -13.73 -17.52
N VAL A 45 -13.48 -12.68 -16.76
CA VAL A 45 -14.19 -12.31 -15.55
C VAL A 45 -15.35 -11.38 -15.91
N GLN A 46 -16.55 -11.72 -15.47
CA GLN A 46 -17.65 -10.75 -15.43
C GLN A 46 -17.53 -9.94 -14.14
N TRP A 47 -17.25 -8.64 -14.30
CA TRP A 47 -17.12 -7.73 -13.19
C TRP A 47 -18.50 -7.19 -12.81
N ASP A 48 -18.83 -7.21 -11.52
CA ASP A 48 -20.08 -6.64 -11.00
C ASP A 48 -20.00 -5.12 -10.93
N GLU A 49 -18.81 -4.59 -10.57
CA GLU A 49 -18.58 -3.15 -10.45
C GLU A 49 -17.13 -2.79 -10.83
N GLU A 50 -16.94 -1.52 -11.15
CA GLU A 50 -15.63 -0.92 -11.49
C GLU A 50 -15.36 0.27 -10.58
N TYR A 51 -14.13 0.37 -10.10
CA TYR A 51 -13.64 1.44 -9.22
C TYR A 51 -12.27 1.92 -9.69
N ASP A 52 -12.00 3.23 -9.48
CA ASP A 52 -10.69 3.81 -9.78
C ASP A 52 -9.64 3.38 -8.75
N VAL A 53 -10.05 3.27 -7.47
CA VAL A 53 -9.17 2.90 -6.35
C VAL A 53 -9.87 1.87 -5.46
N VAL A 54 -9.14 0.80 -5.15
CA VAL A 54 -9.58 -0.20 -4.16
C VAL A 54 -8.64 -0.15 -2.96
N VAL A 55 -9.19 0.17 -1.79
CA VAL A 55 -8.47 0.19 -0.52
C VAL A 55 -8.84 -1.04 0.29
N VAL A 56 -7.85 -1.85 0.66
CA VAL A 56 -8.06 -3.07 1.43
C VAL A 56 -7.64 -2.86 2.88
N GLY A 57 -8.61 -2.83 3.78
CA GLY A 57 -8.45 -2.61 5.21
C GLY A 57 -8.89 -1.21 5.64
N TYR A 58 -9.79 -1.14 6.64
CA TYR A 58 -10.33 0.10 7.20
C TYR A 58 -9.67 0.43 8.54
N GLY A 59 -8.32 0.42 8.56
CA GLY A 59 -7.53 1.05 9.63
C GLY A 59 -7.27 2.52 9.31
N GLY A 60 -6.49 3.21 10.15
CA GLY A 60 -6.17 4.64 9.95
C GLY A 60 -5.60 4.95 8.57
N ALA A 61 -4.62 4.17 8.10
CA ALA A 61 -4.03 4.36 6.78
C ALA A 61 -5.04 4.16 5.64
N GLY A 62 -5.90 3.13 5.75
CA GLY A 62 -6.93 2.86 4.74
C GLY A 62 -7.99 3.96 4.71
N ALA A 63 -8.45 4.43 5.86
CA ALA A 63 -9.41 5.52 5.96
C ALA A 63 -8.87 6.80 5.29
N VAL A 64 -7.65 7.22 5.64
CA VAL A 64 -7.01 8.41 5.05
C VAL A 64 -6.80 8.26 3.55
N SER A 65 -6.34 7.09 3.10
CA SER A 65 -6.16 6.82 1.67
C SER A 65 -7.48 6.90 0.89
N ALA A 66 -8.55 6.32 1.43
CA ALA A 66 -9.86 6.34 0.80
C ALA A 66 -10.45 7.76 0.73
N ILE A 67 -10.35 8.52 1.82
CA ILE A 67 -10.79 9.92 1.88
C ILE A 67 -10.02 10.74 0.84
N THR A 68 -8.69 10.67 0.86
CA THR A 68 -7.85 11.44 -0.05
C THR A 68 -8.15 11.11 -1.52
N ALA A 69 -8.33 9.82 -1.85
CA ALA A 69 -8.67 9.42 -3.20
C ALA A 69 -10.04 9.96 -3.63
N ALA A 70 -11.05 9.89 -2.76
CA ALA A 70 -12.39 10.40 -3.03
C ALA A 70 -12.41 11.92 -3.21
N GLU A 71 -11.65 12.66 -2.40
CA GLU A 71 -11.51 14.12 -2.52
C GLU A 71 -10.84 14.54 -3.83
N ASN A 72 -10.02 13.69 -4.41
CA ASN A 72 -9.45 13.88 -5.74
C ASN A 72 -10.35 13.35 -6.87
N GLY A 73 -11.60 13.01 -6.58
CA GLY A 73 -12.62 12.66 -7.58
C GLY A 73 -12.63 11.19 -7.98
N ALA A 74 -11.85 10.32 -7.33
CA ALA A 74 -11.87 8.89 -7.64
C ALA A 74 -13.12 8.19 -7.07
N LYS A 75 -13.68 7.23 -7.83
CA LYS A 75 -14.64 6.26 -7.31
C LYS A 75 -13.87 5.22 -6.49
N VAL A 76 -14.10 5.21 -5.17
CA VAL A 76 -13.32 4.39 -4.23
C VAL A 76 -14.15 3.25 -3.67
N LEU A 77 -13.56 2.04 -3.66
CA LEU A 77 -14.03 0.92 -2.87
C LEU A 77 -13.13 0.73 -1.66
N LEU A 78 -13.69 0.85 -0.46
CA LEU A 78 -13.00 0.49 0.79
C LEU A 78 -13.57 -0.82 1.31
N THR A 79 -12.70 -1.82 1.47
CA THR A 79 -13.08 -3.14 1.98
C THR A 79 -12.46 -3.39 3.34
N GLU A 80 -13.19 -4.09 4.21
CA GLU A 80 -12.73 -4.46 5.55
C GLU A 80 -13.14 -5.90 5.85
N LYS A 81 -12.26 -6.64 6.53
CA LYS A 81 -12.52 -8.03 6.95
C LYS A 81 -13.26 -8.14 8.28
N ALA A 82 -13.15 -7.11 9.14
CA ALA A 82 -13.85 -7.09 10.41
C ALA A 82 -15.35 -6.90 10.21
N PRO A 83 -16.19 -7.47 11.08
CA PRO A 83 -17.62 -7.20 11.10
C PRO A 83 -17.91 -5.70 11.28
N ASP A 84 -19.11 -5.30 10.86
CA ASP A 84 -19.58 -3.94 11.09
C ASP A 84 -19.56 -3.59 12.59
N GLY A 85 -18.99 -2.46 12.91
CA GLY A 85 -18.74 -2.00 14.29
C GLY A 85 -17.37 -2.40 14.86
N ASP A 86 -16.62 -3.31 14.23
CA ASP A 86 -15.29 -3.75 14.69
C ASP A 86 -14.14 -3.30 13.77
N GLN A 87 -14.44 -2.50 12.75
CA GLN A 87 -13.44 -1.90 11.87
C GLN A 87 -12.53 -0.92 12.63
N GLY A 88 -11.40 -0.57 12.03
CA GLY A 88 -10.46 0.42 12.55
C GLY A 88 -9.06 -0.11 12.83
N GLY A 89 -8.90 -1.44 12.86
CA GLY A 89 -7.60 -2.08 13.09
C GLY A 89 -6.92 -1.60 14.36
N ASN A 90 -5.59 -1.56 14.37
CA ASN A 90 -4.82 -1.09 15.52
C ASN A 90 -5.10 0.38 15.87
N THR A 91 -5.45 1.22 14.90
CA THR A 91 -5.77 2.63 15.11
C THR A 91 -6.95 2.81 16.06
N ARG A 92 -7.92 1.90 16.07
CA ARG A 92 -9.07 1.94 16.98
C ARG A 92 -8.67 1.72 18.45
N TYR A 93 -7.59 0.94 18.67
CA TYR A 93 -7.18 0.52 20.02
C TYR A 93 -5.90 1.20 20.51
N CYS A 94 -5.29 2.06 19.69
CA CYS A 94 -4.16 2.87 20.12
C CYS A 94 -4.63 4.05 20.98
N GLU A 95 -3.69 4.75 21.60
CA GLU A 95 -3.98 5.93 22.44
C GLU A 95 -4.30 7.19 21.62
N GLN A 96 -4.37 7.08 20.30
CA GLN A 96 -4.66 8.16 19.34
C GLN A 96 -3.70 9.35 19.44
N TYR A 97 -2.46 9.12 19.82
CA TYR A 97 -1.43 10.14 19.77
C TYR A 97 -0.89 10.34 18.37
N PHE A 98 -0.65 11.60 18.03
CA PHE A 98 -0.01 12.01 16.79
C PHE A 98 1.29 12.73 17.09
N ASN A 99 2.37 12.35 16.41
CA ASN A 99 3.62 13.09 16.46
C ASN A 99 3.54 14.24 15.46
N ILE A 100 3.24 15.43 15.93
CA ILE A 100 3.13 16.63 15.10
C ILE A 100 4.33 17.53 15.42
N PRO A 101 5.41 17.52 14.63
CA PRO A 101 6.55 18.40 14.81
C PRO A 101 6.16 19.85 14.46
N ASN A 102 6.83 20.82 15.09
CA ASN A 102 6.58 22.23 14.80
C ASN A 102 7.10 22.62 13.41
N THR A 103 8.17 22.01 12.97
CA THR A 103 8.79 22.26 11.66
C THR A 103 9.13 20.95 10.97
N TYR A 104 9.37 21.03 9.67
CA TYR A 104 9.88 19.90 8.90
C TYR A 104 11.22 19.38 9.45
N GLU A 105 12.12 20.30 9.79
CA GLU A 105 13.45 20.01 10.34
C GLU A 105 13.37 19.26 11.68
N ASP A 106 12.45 19.69 12.57
CA ASP A 106 12.16 18.99 13.83
C ASP A 106 11.64 17.57 13.54
N GLY A 107 10.79 17.42 12.55
CA GLY A 107 10.28 16.13 12.10
C GLY A 107 11.38 15.20 11.61
N VAL A 108 12.25 15.69 10.74
CA VAL A 108 13.42 14.92 10.25
C VAL A 108 14.31 14.51 11.42
N ALA A 109 14.62 15.43 12.32
CA ALA A 109 15.48 15.15 13.49
C ALA A 109 14.83 14.08 14.39
N TYR A 110 13.54 14.20 14.69
CA TYR A 110 12.79 13.27 15.54
C TYR A 110 12.75 11.87 14.91
N PHE A 111 12.28 11.74 13.66
CA PHE A 111 12.14 10.43 13.01
C PHE A 111 13.49 9.77 12.75
N SER A 112 14.54 10.54 12.44
CA SER A 112 15.90 10.01 12.32
C SER A 112 16.43 9.48 13.64
N ALA A 113 16.21 10.20 14.75
CA ALA A 113 16.62 9.77 16.08
C ALA A 113 15.84 8.51 16.51
N PHE A 114 14.54 8.45 16.23
CA PHE A 114 13.70 7.29 16.54
C PHE A 114 14.09 6.05 15.73
N ALA A 115 14.46 6.24 14.47
CA ALA A 115 14.90 5.17 13.58
C ALA A 115 16.35 4.71 13.83
N LYS A 116 17.11 5.44 14.64
CA LYS A 116 18.53 5.14 14.92
C LYS A 116 18.67 3.76 15.55
N GLY A 117 19.42 2.89 14.88
CA GLY A 117 19.64 1.50 15.30
C GLY A 117 18.73 0.48 14.61
N PHE A 118 17.86 0.90 13.74
CA PHE A 118 17.08 0.04 12.86
C PHE A 118 17.61 0.16 11.43
N ASP A 119 18.09 -0.93 10.86
CA ASP A 119 18.64 -0.98 9.48
C ASP A 119 17.58 -0.73 8.38
N THR A 120 16.35 -0.51 8.76
CA THR A 120 15.21 -0.35 7.84
C THR A 120 14.80 1.10 7.62
N ALA A 121 15.44 2.04 8.27
CA ALA A 121 15.15 3.47 8.13
C ALA A 121 15.75 4.00 6.83
N ASP A 122 14.91 4.16 5.81
CA ASP A 122 15.23 4.82 4.55
C ASP A 122 15.07 6.33 4.73
N GLU A 123 16.08 7.11 4.33
CA GLU A 123 16.04 8.58 4.37
C GLU A 123 14.83 9.15 3.60
N ALA A 124 14.44 8.53 2.49
CA ALA A 124 13.26 8.93 1.73
C ALA A 124 11.96 8.71 2.52
N VAL A 125 11.87 7.67 3.33
CA VAL A 125 10.72 7.42 4.22
C VAL A 125 10.68 8.44 5.34
N ILE A 126 11.83 8.76 5.96
CA ILE A 126 11.93 9.78 7.01
C ILE A 126 11.50 11.15 6.47
N ASP A 127 11.99 11.53 5.30
CA ASP A 127 11.64 12.77 4.61
C ASP A 127 10.12 12.85 4.36
N TYR A 128 9.54 11.77 3.83
CA TYR A 128 8.10 11.69 3.56
C TYR A 128 7.26 11.80 4.85
N MET A 129 7.67 11.09 5.91
CA MET A 129 6.99 11.13 7.21
C MET A 129 7.07 12.53 7.82
N ALA A 130 8.23 13.19 7.79
CA ALA A 130 8.41 14.52 8.33
C ALA A 130 7.52 15.55 7.59
N LYS A 131 7.47 15.48 6.27
CA LYS A 131 6.57 16.33 5.44
C LYS A 131 5.10 16.14 5.77
N GLY A 132 4.67 14.88 5.92
CA GLY A 132 3.28 14.56 6.25
C GLY A 132 2.90 14.97 7.68
N ALA A 133 3.80 14.73 8.64
CA ALA A 133 3.51 14.94 10.06
C ALA A 133 3.21 16.42 10.41
N VAL A 134 3.87 17.37 9.75
CA VAL A 134 3.63 18.81 9.97
C VAL A 134 2.19 19.20 9.67
N GLY A 135 1.56 18.60 8.64
CA GLY A 135 0.21 18.93 8.19
C GLY A 135 -0.91 18.10 8.84
N VAL A 136 -0.58 17.10 9.68
CA VAL A 136 -1.60 16.17 10.21
C VAL A 136 -2.66 16.88 11.04
N GLY A 137 -2.27 17.84 11.88
CA GLY A 137 -3.21 18.58 12.73
C GLY A 137 -4.26 19.32 11.91
N ASP A 138 -3.83 20.08 10.93
CA ASP A 138 -4.72 20.86 10.06
C ASP A 138 -5.63 19.93 9.23
N TRP A 139 -5.06 18.83 8.72
CA TRP A 139 -5.83 17.84 7.99
C TRP A 139 -6.94 17.23 8.84
N LEU A 140 -6.64 16.84 10.09
CA LEU A 140 -7.62 16.27 11.01
C LEU A 140 -8.73 17.26 11.36
N LEU A 141 -8.39 18.54 11.59
CA LEU A 141 -9.37 19.58 11.83
C LEU A 141 -10.30 19.78 10.63
N ALA A 142 -9.75 19.79 9.42
CA ALA A 142 -10.53 19.88 8.19
C ALA A 142 -11.49 18.71 8.00
N HIS A 143 -11.18 17.53 8.59
CA HIS A 143 -11.98 16.31 8.50
C HIS A 143 -12.80 16.00 9.75
N GLY A 144 -13.08 17.01 10.57
CA GLY A 144 -14.05 16.92 11.65
C GLY A 144 -13.48 16.62 13.03
N ALA A 145 -12.16 16.58 13.22
CA ALA A 145 -11.59 16.59 14.57
C ALA A 145 -11.91 17.92 15.25
N THR A 146 -12.36 17.86 16.50
CA THR A 146 -12.84 19.05 17.20
C THR A 146 -11.86 19.60 18.22
N THR A 147 -11.01 18.75 18.78
CA THR A 147 -10.02 19.14 19.80
C THR A 147 -8.79 18.25 19.76
N PHE A 148 -7.64 18.86 20.02
CA PHE A 148 -6.41 18.17 20.42
C PHE A 148 -6.08 18.59 21.85
N SER A 149 -5.74 17.65 22.69
CA SER A 149 -5.26 17.93 24.06
C SER A 149 -3.77 17.63 24.15
#